data_f1106340ce05befeda974edba23cbed3
#
_entry.id   f1106340ce05befeda974edba23cbed3
#
_cell.length_a   1.000
_cell.length_b   1.000
_cell.length_c   1.000
_cell.angle_alpha   90.00
_cell.angle_beta   90.00
_cell.angle_gamma   90.00
#
_symmetry.space_group_name_H-M   'P 1'
#
loop_
_entity.id
_entity.type
_entity.pdbx_description
1 polymer ?
#
loop_
_entity_poly.entity_id
_entity_poly.type
_entity_poly.pdbx_seq_one_letter_code
_entity_poly.pdbx_strand_id
1 'polypeptide(L)'
;MIHYPLTKLQCSPTSDGAGAAVIVSQKFLDRKPHLRSQAVLIAGQQLMTDTPALFSRSAMDLVGFDMTKRAAQAALREANVTAKEVKVCELHDCFSANELITLEGLGFCEQGKAHEMVRNGDITYGGKGPIINPSGGLISKVSTGLRRANESILTTCQGHPLGATGLAQCAELCWQLRGWANNRLVDCDVALQHNLGLGGAVVINVYKRADGKTNRKLSDQEIARTSAFDYNPAVKAKTPSLADIDKVRSRTARSEYALGDTQKKLEARL
;
A
#
# COMPACT_ATOMS: atom_id res chain seq x y z
N MET A 1 9.78 -24.36 -11.44
CA MET A 1 9.68 -23.44 -12.60
C MET A 1 8.21 -23.33 -12.99
N ILE A 2 7.70 -22.14 -13.26
CA ILE A 2 6.33 -21.93 -13.78
C ILE A 2 6.40 -21.85 -15.31
N HIS A 3 7.17 -20.91 -15.81
CA HIS A 3 7.47 -20.71 -17.23
C HIS A 3 8.86 -20.08 -17.32
N TYR A 4 9.76 -20.67 -18.10
CA TYR A 4 11.14 -20.17 -18.16
C TYR A 4 11.20 -18.68 -18.57
N PRO A 5 11.95 -17.84 -17.84
CA PRO A 5 12.79 -18.11 -16.66
C PRO A 5 12.07 -17.95 -15.30
N LEU A 6 10.76 -17.81 -15.25
CA LEU A 6 9.98 -17.50 -14.04
C LEU A 6 9.78 -18.74 -13.16
N THR A 7 10.02 -18.57 -11.88
CA THR A 7 9.82 -19.59 -10.83
C THR A 7 8.66 -19.21 -9.92
N LYS A 8 8.21 -20.15 -9.09
CA LYS A 8 7.16 -19.89 -8.09
C LYS A 8 7.55 -18.78 -7.09
N LEU A 9 8.85 -18.61 -6.81
CA LEU A 9 9.35 -17.57 -5.89
C LEU A 9 9.22 -16.15 -6.46
N GLN A 10 8.96 -16.02 -7.75
CA GLN A 10 8.74 -14.73 -8.43
C GLN A 10 7.23 -14.42 -8.60
N CYS A 11 6.38 -15.22 -7.95
CA CYS A 11 4.94 -15.04 -7.93
C CYS A 11 4.49 -14.80 -6.50
N SER A 12 3.64 -13.81 -6.28
CA SER A 12 3.07 -13.57 -4.97
C SER A 12 2.17 -14.73 -4.54
N PRO A 13 2.29 -15.21 -3.29
CA PRO A 13 1.35 -16.20 -2.78
C PRO A 13 0.00 -15.51 -2.49
N THR A 14 -1.09 -16.16 -2.86
CA THR A 14 -2.42 -15.73 -2.42
C THR A 14 -2.58 -15.98 -0.92
N SER A 15 -3.25 -15.06 -0.23
CA SER A 15 -3.47 -15.15 1.21
C SER A 15 -4.75 -14.46 1.63
N ASP A 16 -5.17 -14.68 2.86
CA ASP A 16 -6.27 -13.97 3.48
C ASP A 16 -5.77 -12.73 4.22
N GLY A 17 -6.56 -11.67 4.19
CA GLY A 17 -6.22 -10.44 4.87
C GLY A 17 -7.36 -9.44 4.88
N ALA A 18 -7.26 -8.45 5.76
CA ALA A 18 -8.19 -7.33 5.84
C ALA A 18 -7.42 -6.04 6.11
N GLY A 19 -7.93 -4.95 5.56
CA GLY A 19 -7.39 -3.61 5.77
C GLY A 19 -8.53 -2.61 5.96
N ALA A 20 -8.26 -1.54 6.70
CA ALA A 20 -9.18 -0.44 6.90
C ALA A 20 -8.43 0.89 6.91
N ALA A 21 -9.03 1.92 6.32
CA ALA A 21 -8.54 3.28 6.36
C ALA A 21 -9.66 4.22 6.81
N VAL A 22 -9.31 5.22 7.63
CA VAL A 22 -10.23 6.28 8.04
C VAL A 22 -9.98 7.50 7.17
N ILE A 23 -10.96 7.86 6.34
CA ILE A 23 -10.92 9.04 5.48
C ILE A 23 -11.68 10.15 6.17
N VAL A 24 -11.08 11.33 6.22
CA VAL A 24 -11.67 12.51 6.85
C VAL A 24 -11.60 13.72 5.90
N SER A 25 -12.56 14.64 6.03
CA SER A 25 -12.55 15.88 5.27
C SER A 25 -11.61 16.91 5.89
N GLN A 26 -11.19 17.91 5.11
CA GLN A 26 -10.44 19.07 5.60
C GLN A 26 -11.20 19.75 6.76
N LYS A 27 -12.49 19.93 6.63
CA LYS A 27 -13.36 20.52 7.68
C LYS A 27 -13.30 19.72 9.00
N PHE A 28 -13.12 18.40 8.95
CA PHE A 28 -12.92 17.58 10.15
C PHE A 28 -11.56 17.88 10.79
N LEU A 29 -10.48 17.94 9.99
CA LEU A 29 -9.13 18.25 10.48
C LEU A 29 -9.04 19.67 11.07
N ASP A 30 -9.76 20.63 10.51
CA ASP A 30 -9.80 22.00 11.03
C ASP A 30 -10.41 22.06 12.45
N ARG A 31 -11.38 21.19 12.72
CA ARG A 31 -11.97 21.03 14.06
C ARG A 31 -11.11 20.16 15.00
N LYS A 32 -10.14 19.41 14.47
CA LYS A 32 -9.28 18.49 15.21
C LYS A 32 -7.81 18.72 14.85
N PRO A 33 -7.26 19.94 15.10
CA PRO A 33 -5.93 20.32 14.61
C PRO A 33 -4.79 19.43 15.14
N HIS A 34 -4.97 18.79 16.29
CA HIS A 34 -3.99 17.85 16.86
C HIS A 34 -3.77 16.60 15.99
N LEU A 35 -4.71 16.29 15.08
CA LEU A 35 -4.57 15.16 14.16
C LEU A 35 -3.80 15.50 12.88
N ARG A 36 -3.54 16.80 12.61
CA ARG A 36 -2.87 17.23 11.36
C ARG A 36 -1.49 16.62 11.18
N SER A 37 -0.73 16.45 12.26
CA SER A 37 0.62 15.85 12.19
C SER A 37 0.61 14.37 11.79
N GLN A 38 -0.53 13.70 11.94
CA GLN A 38 -0.73 12.29 11.55
C GLN A 38 -1.55 12.15 10.26
N ALA A 39 -2.18 13.22 9.80
CA ALA A 39 -3.01 13.19 8.61
C ALA A 39 -2.12 13.10 7.35
N VAL A 40 -2.53 12.22 6.45
CA VAL A 40 -1.92 12.05 5.12
C VAL A 40 -2.95 12.49 4.08
N LEU A 41 -2.52 13.40 3.23
CA LEU A 41 -3.34 13.94 2.15
C LEU A 41 -3.27 13.00 0.95
N ILE A 42 -4.40 12.64 0.37
CA ILE A 42 -4.49 12.10 -0.97
C ILE A 42 -4.38 13.30 -1.91
N ALA A 43 -3.18 13.57 -2.41
CA ALA A 43 -2.87 14.75 -3.21
C ALA A 43 -3.25 14.57 -4.67
N GLY A 44 -3.29 13.34 -5.17
CA GLY A 44 -3.76 12.98 -6.49
C GLY A 44 -4.24 11.53 -6.47
N GLN A 45 -5.35 11.25 -7.16
CA GLN A 45 -5.90 9.91 -7.26
C GLN A 45 -6.53 9.69 -8.62
N GLN A 46 -6.15 8.61 -9.28
CA GLN A 46 -6.72 8.23 -10.56
C GLN A 46 -7.04 6.75 -10.60
N LEU A 47 -8.22 6.44 -11.11
CA LEU A 47 -8.64 5.10 -11.51
C LEU A 47 -8.75 5.08 -13.02
N MET A 48 -8.05 4.14 -13.66
CA MET A 48 -8.16 3.91 -15.09
C MET A 48 -8.55 2.46 -15.34
N THR A 49 -9.24 2.24 -16.44
CA THR A 49 -9.62 0.91 -16.92
C THR A 49 -8.99 0.65 -18.28
N ASP A 50 -9.08 -0.59 -18.73
CA ASP A 50 -8.61 -0.99 -20.07
C ASP A 50 -9.20 -0.11 -21.17
N THR A 51 -8.45 -0.04 -22.25
CA THR A 51 -8.86 0.60 -23.50
C THR A 51 -8.89 -0.44 -24.62
N PRO A 52 -9.38 -0.08 -25.82
CA PRO A 52 -9.28 -0.94 -27.01
C PRO A 52 -7.83 -1.39 -27.33
N ALA A 53 -6.80 -0.72 -26.78
CA ALA A 53 -5.41 -1.17 -26.89
C ALA A 53 -5.16 -2.57 -26.30
N LEU A 54 -6.04 -3.06 -25.42
CA LEU A 54 -6.03 -4.45 -24.95
C LEU A 54 -6.04 -5.47 -26.12
N PHE A 55 -6.65 -5.11 -27.24
CA PHE A 55 -6.76 -5.94 -28.44
C PHE A 55 -5.66 -5.67 -29.49
N SER A 56 -4.66 -4.85 -29.15
CA SER A 56 -3.54 -4.48 -30.05
C SER A 56 -2.55 -5.61 -30.33
N ARG A 57 -2.70 -6.77 -29.68
CA ARG A 57 -1.75 -7.91 -29.65
C ARG A 57 -0.43 -7.59 -28.92
N SER A 58 -0.34 -6.46 -28.24
CA SER A 58 0.79 -6.13 -27.38
C SER A 58 0.62 -6.83 -26.03
N ALA A 59 1.58 -7.69 -25.66
CA ALA A 59 1.61 -8.31 -24.34
C ALA A 59 1.79 -7.26 -23.22
N MET A 60 2.44 -6.15 -23.51
CA MET A 60 2.63 -5.04 -22.56
C MET A 60 1.30 -4.34 -22.23
N ASP A 61 0.46 -4.11 -23.24
CA ASP A 61 -0.84 -3.48 -23.04
C ASP A 61 -1.79 -4.44 -22.33
N LEU A 62 -1.70 -5.74 -22.65
CA LEU A 62 -2.50 -6.80 -22.00
C LEU A 62 -2.26 -6.85 -20.48
N VAL A 63 -1.03 -6.59 -20.01
CA VAL A 63 -0.68 -6.60 -18.59
C VAL A 63 -0.79 -5.22 -17.93
N GLY A 64 -1.39 -4.23 -18.61
CA GLY A 64 -1.77 -2.94 -18.03
C GLY A 64 -0.72 -1.84 -18.08
N PHE A 65 0.29 -1.93 -18.97
CA PHE A 65 1.32 -0.91 -19.10
C PHE A 65 0.74 0.47 -19.46
N ASP A 66 -0.04 0.58 -20.55
CA ASP A 66 -0.65 1.84 -20.99
C ASP A 66 -1.60 2.40 -19.93
N MET A 67 -2.41 1.55 -19.34
CA MET A 67 -3.34 1.91 -18.28
C MET A 67 -2.61 2.50 -17.07
N THR A 68 -1.51 1.86 -16.62
CA THR A 68 -0.65 2.34 -15.54
C THR A 68 -0.02 3.70 -15.90
N LYS A 69 0.53 3.84 -17.10
CA LYS A 69 1.17 5.07 -17.58
C LYS A 69 0.21 6.25 -17.58
N ARG A 70 -0.99 6.06 -18.12
CA ARG A 70 -2.02 7.12 -18.16
C ARG A 70 -2.49 7.52 -16.77
N ALA A 71 -2.74 6.55 -15.90
CA ALA A 71 -3.15 6.80 -14.53
C ALA A 71 -2.07 7.53 -13.73
N ALA A 72 -0.81 7.11 -13.87
CA ALA A 72 0.32 7.74 -13.18
C ALA A 72 0.50 9.20 -13.62
N GLN A 73 0.49 9.46 -14.92
CA GLN A 73 0.60 10.82 -15.45
C GLN A 73 -0.54 11.72 -14.96
N ALA A 74 -1.77 11.22 -14.89
CA ALA A 74 -2.90 11.99 -14.43
C ALA A 74 -2.84 12.26 -12.91
N ALA A 75 -2.52 11.25 -12.08
CA ALA A 75 -2.39 11.39 -10.63
C ALA A 75 -1.24 12.33 -10.23
N LEU A 76 -0.09 12.22 -10.90
CA LEU A 76 1.05 13.11 -10.67
C LEU A 76 0.74 14.57 -11.04
N ARG A 77 0.03 14.81 -12.16
CA ARG A 77 -0.44 16.16 -12.52
C ARG A 77 -1.41 16.72 -11.48
N GLU A 78 -2.38 15.92 -11.03
CA GLU A 78 -3.34 16.32 -9.99
C GLU A 78 -2.63 16.69 -8.69
N ALA A 79 -1.61 15.92 -8.30
CA ALA A 79 -0.80 16.19 -7.12
C ALA A 79 0.20 17.35 -7.30
N ASN A 80 0.33 17.88 -8.52
CA ASN A 80 1.34 18.86 -8.91
C ASN A 80 2.77 18.42 -8.52
N VAL A 81 3.15 17.21 -8.95
CA VAL A 81 4.48 16.62 -8.76
C VAL A 81 4.90 15.83 -10.00
N THR A 82 6.19 15.59 -10.11
CA THR A 82 6.80 14.73 -11.14
C THR A 82 7.17 13.36 -10.56
N ALA A 83 7.39 12.38 -11.41
CA ALA A 83 7.87 11.05 -10.98
C ALA A 83 9.22 11.09 -10.25
N LYS A 84 10.08 12.08 -10.56
CA LYS A 84 11.39 12.27 -9.91
C LYS A 84 11.30 12.75 -8.47
N GLU A 85 10.18 13.37 -8.09
CA GLU A 85 9.93 13.82 -6.72
C GLU A 85 9.40 12.71 -5.82
N VAL A 86 8.92 11.62 -6.39
CA VAL A 86 8.49 10.44 -5.62
C VAL A 86 9.72 9.77 -5.01
N LYS A 87 9.74 9.66 -3.68
CA LYS A 87 10.85 9.07 -2.93
C LYS A 87 10.59 7.65 -2.47
N VAL A 88 9.32 7.29 -2.31
CA VAL A 88 8.89 5.96 -1.90
C VAL A 88 7.66 5.54 -2.67
N CYS A 89 7.63 4.29 -3.10
CA CYS A 89 6.50 3.73 -3.84
C CYS A 89 6.18 2.32 -3.35
N GLU A 90 4.91 2.07 -3.08
CA GLU A 90 4.35 0.72 -2.94
C GLU A 90 3.62 0.39 -4.24
N LEU A 91 4.21 -0.46 -5.05
CA LEU A 91 3.65 -0.90 -6.32
C LEU A 91 3.17 -2.36 -6.26
N HIS A 92 2.32 -2.73 -7.20
CA HIS A 92 1.72 -4.06 -7.30
C HIS A 92 2.66 -5.03 -8.00
N ASP A 93 3.51 -5.69 -7.24
CA ASP A 93 4.50 -6.70 -7.67
C ASP A 93 3.96 -8.13 -7.54
N CYS A 94 2.76 -8.40 -8.08
CA CYS A 94 2.22 -9.76 -8.03
C CYS A 94 3.12 -10.79 -8.74
N PHE A 95 3.92 -10.33 -9.69
CA PHE A 95 4.99 -11.08 -10.37
C PHE A 95 6.21 -10.17 -10.55
N SER A 96 7.41 -10.72 -10.49
CA SER A 96 8.65 -9.95 -10.67
C SER A 96 8.70 -9.24 -12.05
N ALA A 97 8.18 -9.87 -13.10
CA ALA A 97 8.09 -9.24 -14.42
C ALA A 97 7.13 -8.04 -14.41
N ASN A 98 6.03 -8.10 -13.63
CA ASN A 98 5.10 -6.99 -13.50
C ASN A 98 5.74 -5.79 -12.81
N GLU A 99 6.64 -6.00 -11.84
CA GLU A 99 7.40 -4.92 -11.21
C GLU A 99 8.20 -4.12 -12.25
N LEU A 100 8.95 -4.80 -13.13
CA LEU A 100 9.73 -4.14 -14.19
C LEU A 100 8.83 -3.30 -15.12
N ILE A 101 7.71 -3.87 -15.56
CA ILE A 101 6.75 -3.19 -16.42
C ILE A 101 6.13 -1.98 -15.72
N THR A 102 5.85 -2.12 -14.43
CA THR A 102 5.25 -1.05 -13.63
C THR A 102 6.22 0.11 -13.40
N LEU A 103 7.52 -0.15 -13.15
CA LEU A 103 8.54 0.90 -13.01
C LEU A 103 8.59 1.81 -14.24
N GLU A 104 8.52 1.23 -15.43
CA GLU A 104 8.47 1.96 -16.70
C GLU A 104 7.13 2.71 -16.86
N GLY A 105 6.02 2.06 -16.57
CA GLY A 105 4.69 2.66 -16.66
C GLY A 105 4.49 3.84 -15.70
N LEU A 106 5.08 3.78 -14.51
CA LEU A 106 5.08 4.89 -13.54
C LEU A 106 6.00 6.04 -13.93
N GLY A 107 6.88 5.85 -14.92
CA GLY A 107 7.82 6.86 -15.40
C GLY A 107 9.05 7.04 -14.51
N PHE A 108 9.42 6.03 -13.73
CA PHE A 108 10.64 6.04 -12.93
C PHE A 108 11.89 5.81 -13.78
N CYS A 109 11.74 5.18 -14.93
CA CYS A 109 12.75 5.04 -15.96
C CYS A 109 12.12 5.06 -17.36
N GLU A 110 12.96 5.12 -18.39
CA GLU A 110 12.54 4.98 -19.77
C GLU A 110 12.09 3.56 -20.07
N GLN A 111 11.22 3.40 -21.05
CA GLN A 111 10.75 2.09 -21.50
C GLN A 111 11.90 1.21 -21.96
N GLY A 112 11.95 -0.03 -21.50
CA GLY A 112 13.04 -0.97 -21.74
C GLY A 112 14.23 -0.82 -20.79
N LYS A 113 14.18 0.10 -19.81
CA LYS A 113 15.31 0.41 -18.92
C LYS A 113 15.10 -0.03 -17.46
N ALA A 114 13.97 -0.59 -17.09
CA ALA A 114 13.71 -1.03 -15.72
C ALA A 114 14.76 -2.04 -15.23
N HIS A 115 15.22 -2.94 -16.08
CA HIS A 115 16.24 -3.93 -15.74
C HIS A 115 17.60 -3.30 -15.38
N GLU A 116 17.96 -2.16 -16.01
CA GLU A 116 19.16 -1.40 -15.66
C GLU A 116 19.00 -0.75 -14.30
N MET A 117 17.85 -0.12 -14.04
CA MET A 117 17.51 0.50 -12.77
C MET A 117 17.61 -0.50 -11.60
N VAL A 118 17.07 -1.70 -11.78
CA VAL A 118 17.15 -2.78 -10.77
C VAL A 118 18.60 -3.26 -10.59
N ARG A 119 19.33 -3.49 -11.69
CA ARG A 119 20.73 -3.96 -11.66
C ARG A 119 21.65 -2.97 -10.96
N ASN A 120 21.41 -1.67 -11.14
CA ASN A 120 22.18 -0.60 -10.49
C ASN A 120 21.80 -0.42 -9.00
N GLY A 121 20.73 -1.07 -8.52
CA GLY A 121 20.23 -0.88 -7.17
C GLY A 121 19.50 0.45 -6.97
N ASP A 122 19.07 1.10 -8.04
CA ASP A 122 18.45 2.43 -7.99
C ASP A 122 17.08 2.43 -7.30
N ILE A 123 16.46 1.26 -7.12
CA ILE A 123 15.16 1.08 -6.43
C ILE A 123 15.30 0.71 -4.95
N THR A 124 16.52 0.67 -4.42
CA THR A 124 16.83 0.26 -3.06
C THR A 124 17.46 1.38 -2.25
N TYR A 125 17.59 1.18 -0.92
CA TYR A 125 18.22 2.16 -0.03
C TYR A 125 19.64 2.50 -0.50
N GLY A 126 19.91 3.80 -0.64
CA GLY A 126 21.17 4.31 -1.17
C GLY A 126 21.22 4.43 -2.70
N GLY A 127 20.21 3.97 -3.41
CA GLY A 127 20.05 4.14 -4.85
C GLY A 127 19.65 5.56 -5.26
N LYS A 128 19.55 5.79 -6.57
CA LYS A 128 19.26 7.11 -7.15
C LYS A 128 17.76 7.35 -7.41
N GLY A 129 16.97 6.29 -7.48
CA GLY A 129 15.54 6.31 -7.73
C GLY A 129 14.71 6.24 -6.45
N PRO A 130 13.39 6.06 -6.57
CA PRO A 130 12.52 5.87 -5.43
C PRO A 130 12.78 4.50 -4.77
N ILE A 131 12.60 4.43 -3.46
CA ILE A 131 12.59 3.15 -2.77
C ILE A 131 11.28 2.43 -3.09
N ILE A 132 11.40 1.26 -3.69
CA ILE A 132 10.27 0.44 -4.12
C ILE A 132 9.96 -0.61 -3.06
N ASN A 133 8.68 -0.72 -2.71
CA ASN A 133 8.15 -1.75 -1.83
C ASN A 133 8.94 -1.93 -0.51
N PRO A 134 9.16 -0.86 0.28
CA PRO A 134 9.89 -0.98 1.55
C PRO A 134 9.21 -1.96 2.52
N SER A 135 7.93 -2.24 2.35
CA SER A 135 7.19 -3.25 3.11
C SER A 135 7.52 -4.69 2.73
N GLY A 136 8.24 -4.91 1.62
CA GLY A 136 8.51 -6.21 1.00
C GLY A 136 7.59 -6.55 -0.17
N GLY A 137 6.65 -5.66 -0.53
CA GLY A 137 5.71 -5.85 -1.64
C GLY A 137 4.80 -7.06 -1.47
N LEU A 138 4.17 -7.51 -2.56
CA LEU A 138 3.28 -8.67 -2.56
C LEU A 138 4.04 -9.99 -2.55
N ILE A 139 5.23 -10.02 -3.16
CA ILE A 139 6.07 -11.23 -3.26
C ILE A 139 6.70 -11.56 -1.92
N SER A 140 7.24 -10.54 -1.21
CA SER A 140 8.11 -10.76 -0.04
C SER A 140 7.55 -10.17 1.25
N LYS A 141 6.32 -9.66 1.26
CA LYS A 141 5.71 -9.09 2.46
C LYS A 141 5.56 -10.16 3.54
N VAL A 142 6.32 -9.99 4.61
CA VAL A 142 6.32 -10.91 5.75
C VAL A 142 5.29 -10.46 6.76
N SER A 143 4.32 -11.32 7.06
CA SER A 143 3.45 -11.16 8.22
C SER A 143 4.18 -11.63 9.47
N THR A 144 4.29 -10.77 10.47
CA THR A 144 4.56 -11.19 11.84
C THR A 144 3.29 -11.85 12.42
N GLY A 145 2.92 -13.02 11.87
CA GLY A 145 1.75 -13.77 12.31
C GLY A 145 2.12 -14.86 13.30
N LEU A 146 1.32 -14.96 14.35
CA LEU A 146 1.17 -16.08 15.28
C LEU A 146 2.45 -16.68 15.86
N ARG A 147 2.87 -16.13 17.00
CA ARG A 147 3.69 -16.89 17.94
C ARG A 147 2.88 -18.06 18.48
N ARG A 148 3.25 -19.29 18.14
CA ARG A 148 2.95 -20.43 19.01
C ARG A 148 3.82 -20.29 20.26
N ALA A 149 3.22 -20.44 21.45
CA ALA A 149 3.97 -20.55 22.68
C ALA A 149 5.03 -21.67 22.49
N ASN A 150 6.31 -21.32 22.63
CA ASN A 150 7.48 -22.20 22.53
C ASN A 150 8.14 -22.40 21.14
N GLU A 151 7.78 -21.67 20.07
CA GLU A 151 8.52 -21.75 18.81
C GLU A 151 8.97 -20.38 18.32
N SER A 152 10.15 -20.36 17.68
CA SER A 152 10.69 -19.21 16.99
C SER A 152 9.66 -18.62 16.01
N ILE A 153 9.69 -17.30 15.88
CA ILE A 153 8.82 -16.49 15.01
C ILE A 153 8.67 -17.16 13.65
N LEU A 154 7.53 -17.78 13.39
CA LEU A 154 7.18 -18.17 12.04
C LEU A 154 6.74 -16.90 11.31
N THR A 155 7.65 -16.33 10.53
CA THR A 155 7.34 -15.29 9.57
C THR A 155 6.54 -15.93 8.44
N THR A 156 5.23 -15.75 8.46
CA THR A 156 4.39 -16.13 7.33
C THR A 156 4.36 -14.96 6.35
N CYS A 157 4.77 -15.17 5.12
CA CYS A 157 4.59 -14.18 4.06
C CYS A 157 3.09 -13.85 3.97
N GLN A 158 2.73 -12.57 4.13
CA GLN A 158 1.33 -12.15 3.94
C GLN A 158 0.90 -12.33 2.50
N GLY A 159 1.88 -12.35 1.58
CA GLY A 159 1.58 -12.50 0.19
C GLY A 159 0.62 -11.43 -0.32
N HIS A 160 -0.36 -11.87 -1.08
CA HIS A 160 -1.29 -11.00 -1.77
C HIS A 160 -2.75 -11.32 -1.35
N PRO A 161 -3.24 -10.73 -0.24
CA PRO A 161 -4.66 -10.77 0.09
C PRO A 161 -5.40 -9.81 -0.84
N LEU A 162 -5.92 -10.33 -1.95
CA LEU A 162 -6.39 -9.57 -3.13
C LEU A 162 -7.23 -8.33 -2.79
N GLY A 163 -8.21 -8.46 -1.91
CA GLY A 163 -9.07 -7.34 -1.50
C GLY A 163 -8.43 -6.37 -0.50
N ALA A 164 -7.33 -6.73 0.14
CA ALA A 164 -6.72 -5.92 1.20
C ALA A 164 -5.36 -5.30 0.80
N THR A 165 -4.74 -5.76 -0.28
CA THR A 165 -3.40 -5.33 -0.70
C THR A 165 -3.29 -3.81 -0.84
N GLY A 166 -4.25 -3.16 -1.48
CA GLY A 166 -4.22 -1.71 -1.65
C GLY A 166 -4.25 -0.96 -0.33
N LEU A 167 -5.02 -1.43 0.67
CA LEU A 167 -5.04 -0.83 2.00
C LEU A 167 -3.76 -1.12 2.79
N ALA A 168 -3.12 -2.27 2.57
CA ALA A 168 -1.82 -2.57 3.17
C ALA A 168 -0.70 -1.67 2.61
N GLN A 169 -0.69 -1.40 1.30
CA GLN A 169 0.19 -0.41 0.67
C GLN A 169 -0.06 1.00 1.22
N CYS A 170 -1.33 1.39 1.31
CA CYS A 170 -1.74 2.68 1.91
C CYS A 170 -1.23 2.80 3.35
N ALA A 171 -1.36 1.75 4.18
CA ALA A 171 -0.87 1.76 5.55
C ALA A 171 0.64 1.97 5.62
N GLU A 172 1.42 1.26 4.80
CA GLU A 172 2.87 1.43 4.74
C GLU A 172 3.25 2.86 4.36
N LEU A 173 2.65 3.42 3.29
CA LEU A 173 2.95 4.78 2.86
C LEU A 173 2.53 5.83 3.90
N CYS A 174 1.43 5.61 4.62
CA CYS A 174 1.06 6.44 5.76
C CYS A 174 2.11 6.37 6.89
N TRP A 175 2.64 5.20 7.19
CA TRP A 175 3.70 5.03 8.18
C TRP A 175 5.02 5.69 7.74
N GLN A 176 5.35 5.60 6.45
CA GLN A 176 6.50 6.31 5.88
C GLN A 176 6.36 7.82 6.08
N LEU A 177 5.27 8.41 5.62
CA LEU A 177 5.02 9.86 5.73
C LEU A 177 4.89 10.35 7.17
N ARG A 178 4.43 9.52 8.11
CA ARG A 178 4.35 9.83 9.54
C ARG A 178 5.68 9.69 10.28
N GLY A 179 6.68 9.06 9.66
CA GLY A 179 7.96 8.77 10.31
C GLY A 179 7.92 7.55 11.25
N TRP A 180 6.96 6.64 11.06
CA TRP A 180 6.74 5.48 11.92
C TRP A 180 7.43 4.21 11.44
N ALA A 181 7.90 4.20 10.20
CA ALA A 181 8.43 2.98 9.54
C ALA A 181 9.77 2.46 10.11
N ASN A 182 10.31 3.09 11.15
CA ASN A 182 11.50 2.68 11.91
C ASN A 182 12.74 2.46 11.02
N ASN A 183 13.27 1.22 10.92
CA ASN A 183 14.49 0.90 10.17
C ASN A 183 14.30 0.91 8.65
N ARG A 184 13.05 0.88 8.16
CA ARG A 184 12.74 1.00 6.74
C ARG A 184 12.23 2.38 6.32
N LEU A 185 12.37 3.37 7.21
CA LEU A 185 11.97 4.75 6.93
C LEU A 185 12.77 5.33 5.77
N VAL A 186 12.07 5.90 4.82
CA VAL A 186 12.60 6.68 3.70
C VAL A 186 12.36 8.16 4.00
N ASP A 187 13.35 9.00 3.80
CA ASP A 187 13.19 10.46 3.88
C ASP A 187 12.35 10.91 2.68
N CYS A 188 11.09 11.25 2.93
CA CYS A 188 10.13 11.55 1.88
C CYS A 188 9.07 12.57 2.30
N ASP A 189 8.63 13.32 1.32
CA ASP A 189 7.48 14.23 1.36
C ASP A 189 6.39 13.80 0.38
N VAL A 190 6.75 13.01 -0.64
CA VAL A 190 5.87 12.47 -1.67
C VAL A 190 6.00 10.94 -1.70
N ALA A 191 4.89 10.27 -1.59
CA ALA A 191 4.78 8.81 -1.69
C ALA A 191 3.76 8.44 -2.78
N LEU A 192 4.01 7.34 -3.51
CA LEU A 192 3.14 6.86 -4.57
C LEU A 192 2.66 5.44 -4.29
N GLN A 193 1.40 5.20 -4.51
CA GLN A 193 0.79 3.87 -4.49
C GLN A 193 0.33 3.50 -5.90
N HIS A 194 0.65 2.29 -6.32
CA HIS A 194 0.11 1.67 -7.52
C HIS A 194 -0.57 0.35 -7.16
N ASN A 195 -1.82 0.20 -7.50
CA ASN A 195 -2.56 -1.04 -7.32
C ASN A 195 -3.23 -1.44 -8.64
N LEU A 196 -2.89 -2.63 -9.12
CA LEU A 196 -3.37 -3.17 -10.40
C LEU A 196 -4.29 -4.37 -10.14
N GLY A 197 -5.48 -4.35 -10.73
CA GLY A 197 -6.36 -5.50 -10.86
C GLY A 197 -6.24 -6.10 -12.26
N LEU A 198 -5.70 -7.31 -12.36
CA LEU A 198 -5.78 -8.06 -13.60
C LEU A 198 -7.26 -8.33 -13.93
N GLY A 199 -7.70 -7.89 -15.09
CA GLY A 199 -9.12 -7.82 -15.45
C GLY A 199 -9.59 -6.38 -15.62
N GLY A 200 -8.63 -5.44 -15.72
CA GLY A 200 -8.84 -4.17 -16.36
C GLY A 200 -9.02 -2.96 -15.46
N ALA A 201 -8.35 -2.87 -14.32
CA ALA A 201 -8.35 -1.63 -13.54
C ALA A 201 -7.00 -1.34 -12.87
N VAL A 202 -6.62 -0.07 -12.81
CA VAL A 202 -5.49 0.40 -12.03
C VAL A 202 -5.89 1.62 -11.21
N VAL A 203 -5.40 1.67 -9.97
CA VAL A 203 -5.52 2.86 -9.11
C VAL A 203 -4.13 3.36 -8.76
N ILE A 204 -3.92 4.66 -8.98
CA ILE A 204 -2.73 5.39 -8.56
C ILE A 204 -3.15 6.42 -7.53
N ASN A 205 -2.47 6.42 -6.39
CA ASN A 205 -2.60 7.47 -5.39
C ASN A 205 -1.25 8.14 -5.15
N VAL A 206 -1.25 9.46 -5.07
CA VAL A 206 -0.10 10.25 -4.62
C VAL A 206 -0.43 10.82 -3.25
N TYR A 207 0.45 10.53 -2.29
CA TYR A 207 0.26 10.93 -0.89
C TYR A 207 1.28 11.97 -0.47
N LYS A 208 0.85 12.91 0.36
CA LYS A 208 1.68 13.92 1.04
C LYS A 208 1.24 14.04 2.50
N ARG A 209 2.08 14.60 3.34
CA ARG A 209 1.63 14.98 4.69
C ARG A 209 0.65 16.16 4.60
N ALA A 210 -0.41 16.13 5.41
CA ALA A 210 -1.40 17.22 5.44
C ALA A 210 -0.85 18.51 6.05
N ASP A 211 0.28 18.45 6.78
CA ASP A 211 0.97 19.61 7.34
C ASP A 211 2.04 20.21 6.40
N GLY A 212 2.21 19.63 5.20
CA GLY A 212 3.17 20.07 4.18
C GLY A 212 4.64 19.89 4.55
N LYS A 213 4.95 19.13 5.60
CA LYS A 213 6.33 18.92 6.07
C LYS A 213 6.89 17.61 5.52
N THR A 214 8.20 17.54 5.40
CA THR A 214 8.92 16.28 5.21
C THR A 214 8.77 15.41 6.47
N ASN A 215 8.77 14.10 6.31
CA ASN A 215 8.73 13.19 7.44
C ASN A 215 10.02 13.30 8.28
N ARG A 216 9.92 12.92 9.54
CA ARG A 216 11.07 12.68 10.42
C ARG A 216 10.87 11.38 11.19
N LYS A 217 11.94 10.67 11.45
CA LYS A 217 11.87 9.45 12.27
C LYS A 217 11.37 9.80 13.67
N LEU A 218 10.34 9.08 14.11
CA LEU A 218 9.82 9.11 15.47
C LEU A 218 10.28 7.86 16.23
N SER A 219 10.53 7.99 17.51
CA SER A 219 10.76 6.86 18.40
C SER A 219 9.45 6.13 18.69
N ASP A 220 9.53 4.85 19.05
CA ASP A 220 8.33 4.06 19.41
C ASP A 220 7.57 4.68 20.60
N GLN A 221 8.28 5.38 21.51
CA GLN A 221 7.64 6.10 22.61
C GLN A 221 6.86 7.33 22.14
N GLU A 222 7.41 8.11 21.20
CA GLU A 222 6.69 9.24 20.60
C GLU A 222 5.45 8.76 19.85
N ILE A 223 5.58 7.65 19.10
CA ILE A 223 4.47 7.06 18.35
C ILE A 223 3.37 6.59 19.29
N ALA A 224 3.71 5.87 20.37
CA ALA A 224 2.74 5.41 21.35
C ALA A 224 2.01 6.57 22.06
N ARG A 225 2.66 7.73 22.27
CA ARG A 225 2.04 8.92 22.86
C ARG A 225 1.12 9.67 21.89
N THR A 226 1.41 9.63 20.60
CA THR A 226 0.72 10.44 19.59
C THR A 226 -0.33 9.65 18.81
N SER A 227 -0.19 8.34 18.73
CA SER A 227 -1.13 7.43 18.09
C SER A 227 -2.23 6.98 19.08
N ALA A 228 -3.31 6.44 18.54
CA ALA A 228 -4.32 5.77 19.36
C ALA A 228 -3.86 4.39 19.87
N PHE A 229 -2.63 4.00 19.57
CA PHE A 229 -2.03 2.73 19.94
C PHE A 229 -1.01 2.96 21.09
N ASP A 230 -0.87 2.00 21.96
CA ASP A 230 0.16 1.94 23.00
C ASP A 230 1.50 1.38 22.46
N TYR A 231 1.64 1.22 21.15
CA TYR A 231 2.79 0.66 20.46
C TYR A 231 2.92 1.25 19.05
N ASN A 232 4.06 1.01 18.39
CA ASN A 232 4.25 1.35 16.99
C ASN A 232 3.65 0.28 16.07
N PRO A 233 2.52 0.55 15.38
CA PRO A 233 1.85 -0.43 14.52
C PRO A 233 2.65 -0.76 13.24
N ALA A 234 3.63 0.06 12.87
CA ALA A 234 4.48 -0.20 11.71
C ALA A 234 5.51 -1.31 11.94
N VAL A 235 5.82 -1.63 13.20
CA VAL A 235 6.85 -2.64 13.55
C VAL A 235 6.32 -3.75 14.45
N LYS A 236 5.18 -3.58 15.08
CA LYS A 236 4.62 -4.54 16.02
C LYS A 236 3.15 -4.81 15.71
N ALA A 237 2.82 -6.05 15.45
CA ALA A 237 1.44 -6.49 15.35
C ALA A 237 0.88 -6.78 16.75
N LYS A 238 -0.37 -6.38 17.01
CA LYS A 238 -1.10 -6.78 18.19
C LYS A 238 -1.70 -8.17 17.95
N THR A 239 -1.32 -9.13 18.77
CA THR A 239 -1.95 -10.46 18.75
C THR A 239 -3.32 -10.34 19.43
N PRO A 240 -4.42 -10.74 18.77
CA PRO A 240 -5.73 -10.76 19.41
C PRO A 240 -5.73 -11.71 20.60
N SER A 241 -6.41 -11.32 21.68
CA SER A 241 -6.62 -12.20 22.83
C SER A 241 -7.60 -13.32 22.47
N LEU A 242 -7.58 -14.41 23.25
CA LEU A 242 -8.58 -15.47 23.10
C LEU A 242 -10.00 -14.92 23.22
N ALA A 243 -10.22 -13.97 24.13
CA ALA A 243 -11.50 -13.31 24.30
C ALA A 243 -11.93 -12.51 23.04
N ASP A 244 -10.99 -11.84 22.35
CA ASP A 244 -11.30 -11.17 21.08
C ASP A 244 -11.68 -12.17 20.00
N ILE A 245 -10.97 -13.30 19.94
CA ILE A 245 -11.25 -14.39 18.99
C ILE A 245 -12.64 -15.00 19.27
N ASP A 246 -12.93 -15.30 20.52
CA ASP A 246 -14.22 -15.88 20.92
C ASP A 246 -15.38 -14.92 20.69
N LYS A 247 -15.18 -13.64 20.94
CA LYS A 247 -16.15 -12.59 20.63
C LYS A 247 -16.48 -12.53 19.14
N VAL A 248 -15.49 -12.69 18.25
CA VAL A 248 -15.74 -12.74 16.81
C VAL A 248 -16.42 -14.04 16.40
N ARG A 249 -15.98 -15.19 16.94
CA ARG A 249 -16.54 -16.50 16.64
C ARG A 249 -17.98 -16.68 17.12
N SER A 250 -18.33 -16.01 18.22
CA SER A 250 -19.69 -16.07 18.78
C SER A 250 -20.72 -15.28 17.97
N ARG A 251 -20.29 -14.47 17.00
CA ARG A 251 -21.18 -13.71 16.11
C ARG A 251 -21.81 -14.66 15.09
N THR A 252 -23.10 -14.89 15.20
CA THR A 252 -23.85 -15.81 14.35
C THR A 252 -24.78 -15.11 13.36
N ALA A 253 -25.16 -13.86 13.65
CA ALA A 253 -26.08 -13.09 12.82
C ALA A 253 -25.37 -11.93 12.12
N ARG A 254 -25.71 -11.69 10.86
CA ARG A 254 -25.19 -10.55 10.07
C ARG A 254 -25.49 -9.20 10.70
N SER A 255 -26.59 -9.09 11.46
CA SER A 255 -26.97 -7.90 12.23
C SER A 255 -26.01 -7.56 13.38
N GLU A 256 -25.15 -8.50 13.78
CA GLU A 256 -24.12 -8.28 14.82
C GLU A 256 -22.89 -7.54 14.30
N TYR A 257 -22.82 -7.29 12.99
CA TYR A 257 -21.78 -6.51 12.37
C TYR A 257 -22.25 -5.05 12.17
N ALA A 258 -21.32 -4.11 12.25
CA ALA A 258 -21.60 -2.68 12.17
C ALA A 258 -22.46 -2.23 10.95
N LEU A 259 -22.33 -2.93 9.83
CA LEU A 259 -23.16 -2.68 8.63
C LEU A 259 -24.62 -3.06 8.83
N GLY A 260 -24.91 -4.14 9.55
CA GLY A 260 -26.27 -4.55 9.87
C GLY A 260 -26.98 -3.58 10.83
N ASP A 261 -26.26 -3.03 11.80
CA ASP A 261 -26.77 -2.03 12.73
C ASP A 261 -27.05 -0.70 12.05
N THR A 262 -26.22 -0.30 11.08
CA THR A 262 -26.41 0.92 10.28
C THR A 262 -27.62 0.79 9.37
N GLN A 263 -27.82 -0.37 8.76
CA GLN A 263 -28.94 -0.63 7.86
C GLN A 263 -30.27 -0.63 8.63
N LYS A 264 -30.35 -1.29 9.80
CA LYS A 264 -31.53 -1.24 10.68
C LYS A 264 -31.87 0.16 11.17
N LYS A 265 -30.84 0.99 11.47
CA LYS A 265 -31.07 2.39 11.86
C LYS A 265 -31.57 3.25 10.70
N LEU A 266 -31.21 2.94 9.47
CA LEU A 266 -31.69 3.60 8.27
C LEU A 266 -33.14 3.19 7.96
N GLU A 267 -33.46 1.91 8.02
CA GLU A 267 -34.81 1.35 7.83
C GLU A 267 -35.80 1.84 8.88
N ALA A 268 -35.34 2.06 10.12
CA ALA A 268 -36.17 2.63 11.20
C ALA A 268 -36.41 4.14 11.09
N ARG A 269 -35.77 4.84 10.13
CA ARG A 269 -35.89 6.27 9.87
C ARG A 269 -36.64 6.60 8.58
N LEU A 270 -36.92 5.58 7.76
CA LEU A 270 -37.76 5.63 6.56
C LEU A 270 -39.19 5.18 6.90
#